data_c3c2dae3be70da84377dbe4045b2058b
#
_entry.id   c3c2dae3be70da84377dbe4045b2058b
#
_cell.length_a   1.000
_cell.length_b   1.000
_cell.length_c   1.000
_cell.angle_alpha   90.00
_cell.angle_beta   90.00
_cell.angle_gamma   90.00
#
_symmetry.space_group_name_H-M   'P 1'
#
loop_
_entity.id
_entity.type
_entity.pdbx_description
1 polymer ?
#
loop_
_entity_poly.entity_id
_entity_poly.type
_entity_poly.pdbx_seq_one_letter_code
_entity_poly.pdbx_strand_id
1 'polypeptide(L)'
;WYLKKIGSISIKRNKISKENLDFFDEISKQINSSNRPLIIFPQGTRLLPEDRTPFKKGCSRIYEELKISCQPIAINSGDTWPKKGLKKINTILFVSILEPIEPGLKKEIFLKKLENTIYSELDNLS
;
A
#
# COMPACT_ATOMS: atom_id res chain seq x y z
N TRP A 1 -13.81 -11.00 -12.57
CA TRP A 1 -14.94 -11.56 -11.83
C TRP A 1 -14.60 -11.94 -10.39
N TYR A 2 -13.59 -12.78 -10.19
CA TYR A 2 -13.15 -13.21 -8.85
C TYR A 2 -12.70 -12.04 -7.96
N LEU A 3 -11.80 -11.17 -8.46
CA LEU A 3 -11.31 -10.01 -7.72
C LEU A 3 -12.44 -9.07 -7.27
N LYS A 4 -13.47 -8.90 -8.11
CA LYS A 4 -14.64 -8.08 -7.76
C LYS A 4 -15.46 -8.70 -6.62
N LYS A 5 -15.58 -10.03 -6.58
CA LYS A 5 -16.28 -10.75 -5.52
C LYS A 5 -15.62 -10.63 -4.14
N ILE A 6 -14.29 -10.57 -4.09
CA ILE A 6 -13.54 -10.39 -2.84
C ILE A 6 -13.42 -8.92 -2.41
N GLY A 7 -14.07 -7.99 -3.11
CA GLY A 7 -14.09 -6.57 -2.77
C GLY A 7 -12.90 -5.78 -3.30
N SER A 8 -12.19 -6.28 -4.32
CA SER A 8 -11.13 -5.51 -4.97
C SER A 8 -11.70 -4.33 -5.74
N ILE A 9 -11.08 -3.16 -5.55
CA ILE A 9 -11.44 -1.92 -6.23
C ILE A 9 -10.56 -1.77 -7.46
N SER A 10 -11.18 -1.64 -8.64
CA SER A 10 -10.45 -1.49 -9.89
C SER A 10 -9.98 -0.05 -10.10
N ILE A 11 -8.70 0.12 -10.41
CA ILE A 11 -8.11 1.42 -10.74
C ILE A 11 -7.81 1.48 -12.23
N LYS A 12 -8.40 2.45 -12.93
CA LYS A 12 -8.05 2.74 -14.32
C LYS A 12 -6.80 3.62 -14.37
N ARG A 13 -5.67 3.07 -14.80
CA ARG A 13 -4.34 3.70 -14.70
C ARG A 13 -4.13 4.94 -15.58
N ASN A 14 -4.94 5.19 -16.60
CA ASN A 14 -4.67 6.21 -17.64
C ASN A 14 -5.76 7.25 -17.85
N LYS A 15 -6.64 7.49 -16.86
CA LYS A 15 -7.70 8.51 -17.00
C LYS A 15 -7.59 9.59 -15.93
N ILE A 16 -7.59 10.84 -16.38
CA ILE A 16 -7.31 12.04 -15.61
C ILE A 16 -8.60 12.66 -15.06
N SER A 17 -8.52 13.05 -13.81
CA SER A 17 -9.29 14.01 -13.00
C SER A 17 -10.78 13.78 -12.68
N LYS A 18 -11.71 13.57 -13.57
CA LYS A 18 -13.14 13.39 -13.20
C LYS A 18 -13.47 11.99 -12.67
N GLU A 19 -12.86 10.95 -13.20
CA GLU A 19 -13.04 9.56 -12.74
C GLU A 19 -12.37 9.29 -11.38
N ASN A 20 -11.50 10.21 -10.92
CA ASN A 20 -10.83 10.07 -9.62
C ASN A 20 -11.74 10.44 -8.44
N LEU A 21 -12.72 11.33 -8.61
CA LEU A 21 -13.71 11.65 -7.55
C LEU A 21 -14.62 10.45 -7.30
N ASP A 22 -15.13 9.84 -8.36
CA ASP A 22 -15.96 8.63 -8.28
C ASP A 22 -15.21 7.46 -7.61
N PHE A 23 -13.89 7.37 -7.85
CA PHE A 23 -13.03 6.35 -7.24
C PHE A 23 -12.90 6.51 -5.72
N PHE A 24 -12.70 7.72 -5.22
CA PHE A 24 -12.65 7.96 -3.76
C PHE A 24 -13.99 7.73 -3.09
N ASP A 25 -15.09 8.11 -3.75
CA ASP A 25 -16.45 7.85 -3.28
C ASP A 25 -16.74 6.34 -3.22
N GLU A 26 -16.29 5.57 -4.21
CA GLU A 26 -16.42 4.12 -4.21
C GLU A 26 -15.63 3.47 -3.07
N ILE A 27 -14.38 3.88 -2.85
CA ILE A 27 -13.57 3.39 -1.72
C ILE A 27 -14.25 3.72 -0.40
N SER A 28 -14.68 4.96 -0.22
CA SER A 28 -15.36 5.41 0.99
C SER A 28 -16.62 4.60 1.29
N LYS A 29 -17.46 4.37 0.29
CA LYS A 29 -18.65 3.53 0.41
C LYS A 29 -18.31 2.10 0.81
N GLN A 30 -17.28 1.50 0.19
CA GLN A 30 -16.89 0.12 0.49
C GLN A 30 -16.31 -0.02 1.90
N ILE A 31 -15.48 0.91 2.34
CA ILE A 31 -14.94 0.91 3.72
C ILE A 31 -16.07 1.04 4.73
N ASN A 32 -16.98 2.00 4.53
CA ASN A 32 -18.08 2.27 5.45
C ASN A 32 -19.11 1.12 5.51
N SER A 33 -19.35 0.44 4.37
CA SER A 33 -20.33 -0.64 4.30
C SER A 33 -19.82 -2.00 4.74
N SER A 34 -18.53 -2.28 4.54
CA SER A 34 -17.96 -3.60 4.79
C SER A 34 -17.20 -3.74 6.11
N ASN A 35 -16.91 -2.65 6.77
CA ASN A 35 -16.05 -2.61 7.97
C ASN A 35 -14.72 -3.37 7.78
N ARG A 36 -14.19 -3.39 6.57
CA ARG A 36 -12.95 -4.05 6.20
C ARG A 36 -11.81 -3.04 6.03
N PRO A 37 -10.58 -3.39 6.41
CA PRO A 37 -9.43 -2.57 6.11
C PRO A 37 -9.17 -2.53 4.60
N LEU A 38 -8.69 -1.39 4.10
CA LEU A 38 -8.20 -1.24 2.75
C LEU A 38 -6.72 -1.60 2.70
N ILE A 39 -6.36 -2.59 1.88
CA ILE A 39 -4.95 -2.98 1.68
C ILE A 39 -4.42 -2.28 0.43
N ILE A 40 -3.27 -1.60 0.58
CA ILE A 40 -2.61 -0.88 -0.50
C ILE A 40 -1.14 -1.28 -0.56
N PHE A 41 -0.63 -1.48 -1.76
CA PHE A 41 0.78 -1.70 -2.03
C PHE A 41 1.38 -0.41 -2.63
N PRO A 42 2.03 0.44 -1.81
CA PRO A 42 2.40 1.80 -2.23
C PRO A 42 3.50 1.83 -3.31
N GLN A 43 4.30 0.79 -3.43
CA GLN A 43 5.30 0.65 -4.50
C GLN A 43 4.65 0.40 -5.87
N GLY A 44 3.43 -0.17 -5.91
CA GLY A 44 2.69 -0.45 -7.14
C GLY A 44 3.23 -1.61 -7.97
N THR A 45 4.29 -2.26 -7.53
CA THR A 45 4.89 -3.45 -8.15
C THR A 45 5.67 -4.25 -7.10
N ARG A 46 5.99 -5.49 -7.42
CA ARG A 46 6.92 -6.30 -6.60
C ARG A 46 8.34 -5.84 -6.89
N LEU A 47 9.06 -5.51 -5.83
CA LEU A 47 10.47 -5.09 -5.86
C LEU A 47 11.28 -6.03 -4.96
N LEU A 48 12.59 -6.00 -5.12
CA LEU A 48 13.50 -6.63 -4.16
C LEU A 48 13.53 -5.79 -2.87
N PRO A 49 13.81 -6.38 -1.71
CA PRO A 49 13.84 -5.64 -0.45
C PRO A 49 14.88 -4.51 -0.39
N GLU A 50 15.95 -4.60 -1.18
CA GLU A 50 16.97 -3.55 -1.32
C GLU A 50 16.56 -2.40 -2.23
N ASP A 51 15.53 -2.58 -3.05
CA ASP A 51 15.04 -1.52 -3.95
C ASP A 51 14.31 -0.43 -3.16
N ARG A 52 14.78 0.79 -3.25
CA ARG A 52 14.24 1.97 -2.54
C ARG A 52 13.58 2.95 -3.51
N THR A 53 12.58 2.46 -4.27
CA THR A 53 11.81 3.33 -5.18
C THR A 53 10.80 4.18 -4.41
N PRO A 54 10.58 5.44 -4.82
CA PRO A 54 9.57 6.28 -4.21
C PRO A 54 8.16 5.67 -4.27
N PHE A 55 7.41 5.82 -3.20
CA PHE A 55 6.04 5.34 -3.14
C PHE A 55 5.12 6.13 -4.06
N LYS A 56 4.12 5.46 -4.61
CA LYS A 56 3.12 6.07 -5.49
C LYS A 56 2.19 7.00 -4.71
N LYS A 57 1.95 8.18 -5.27
CA LYS A 57 1.12 9.23 -4.65
C LYS A 57 -0.34 8.83 -4.39
N GLY A 58 -0.82 7.72 -4.98
CA GLY A 58 -2.17 7.24 -4.79
C GLY A 58 -2.53 6.92 -3.33
N CYS A 59 -1.60 6.30 -2.58
CA CYS A 59 -1.84 5.97 -1.19
C CYS A 59 -1.97 7.21 -0.29
N SER A 60 -1.18 8.27 -0.53
CA SER A 60 -1.25 9.51 0.24
C SER A 60 -2.53 10.30 -0.04
N ARG A 61 -3.03 10.24 -1.27
CA ARG A 61 -4.33 10.82 -1.62
C ARG A 61 -5.47 10.11 -0.89
N ILE A 62 -5.49 8.79 -0.87
CA ILE A 62 -6.49 8.00 -0.15
C ILE A 62 -6.47 8.33 1.33
N TYR A 63 -5.28 8.38 1.95
CA TYR A 63 -5.13 8.74 3.35
C TYR A 63 -5.71 10.14 3.66
N GLU A 64 -5.36 11.15 2.88
CA GLU A 64 -5.80 12.53 3.09
C GLU A 64 -7.30 12.71 2.85
N GLU A 65 -7.84 12.15 1.77
CA GLU A 65 -9.25 12.27 1.39
C GLU A 65 -10.19 11.52 2.34
N LEU A 66 -9.82 10.32 2.74
CA LEU A 66 -10.67 9.50 3.62
C LEU A 66 -10.47 9.79 5.10
N LYS A 67 -9.43 10.55 5.48
CA LYS A 67 -9.10 10.91 6.87
C LYS A 67 -9.07 9.69 7.81
N ILE A 68 -8.47 8.62 7.33
CA ILE A 68 -8.33 7.35 8.06
C ILE A 68 -6.90 7.12 8.52
N SER A 69 -6.73 6.37 9.61
CA SER A 69 -5.41 5.93 10.05
C SER A 69 -4.81 4.93 9.07
N CYS A 70 -3.50 4.92 8.99
CA CYS A 70 -2.73 3.98 8.16
C CYS A 70 -1.88 3.08 9.05
N GLN A 71 -2.04 1.78 8.90
CA GLN A 71 -1.19 0.78 9.54
C GLN A 71 -0.06 0.38 8.58
N PRO A 72 1.18 0.88 8.75
CA PRO A 72 2.29 0.45 7.91
C PRO A 72 2.66 -1.00 8.19
N ILE A 73 2.98 -1.73 7.14
CA ILE A 73 3.46 -3.11 7.22
C ILE A 73 4.67 -3.25 6.31
N ALA A 74 5.80 -3.63 6.88
CA ALA A 74 7.01 -3.98 6.14
C ALA A 74 7.06 -5.48 5.90
N ILE A 75 7.40 -5.87 4.67
CA ILE A 75 7.46 -7.27 4.26
C ILE A 75 8.62 -7.52 3.29
N ASN A 76 9.42 -8.55 3.55
CA ASN A 76 10.54 -8.93 2.68
C ASN A 76 10.16 -9.98 1.63
N SER A 77 8.91 -10.02 1.19
CA SER A 77 8.42 -11.05 0.25
C SER A 77 9.12 -11.07 -1.10
N GLY A 78 9.79 -9.98 -1.49
CA GLY A 78 10.59 -9.92 -2.71
C GLY A 78 11.76 -10.90 -2.74
N ASP A 79 12.35 -11.23 -1.58
CA ASP A 79 13.39 -12.25 -1.46
C ASP A 79 12.87 -13.65 -1.73
N THR A 80 11.69 -13.96 -1.21
CA THR A 80 11.08 -15.27 -1.30
C THR A 80 10.38 -15.49 -2.62
N TRP A 81 9.70 -14.46 -3.11
CA TRP A 81 8.89 -14.52 -4.33
C TRP A 81 9.15 -13.31 -5.24
N PRO A 82 10.28 -13.31 -5.94
CA PRO A 82 10.64 -12.22 -6.84
C PRO A 82 9.64 -12.10 -8.00
N LYS A 83 9.61 -10.91 -8.62
CA LYS A 83 8.76 -10.65 -9.80
C LYS A 83 9.12 -11.53 -10.99
N LYS A 84 10.41 -11.83 -11.15
CA LYS A 84 10.95 -12.72 -12.19
C LYS A 84 11.76 -13.81 -11.51
N GLY A 85 11.69 -15.02 -12.05
CA GLY A 85 12.40 -16.18 -11.53
C GLY A 85 11.53 -17.11 -10.71
N LEU A 86 12.15 -18.14 -10.16
CA LEU A 86 11.49 -19.14 -9.34
C LEU A 86 11.38 -18.67 -7.89
N LYS A 87 10.31 -19.13 -7.22
CA LYS A 87 10.16 -18.96 -5.79
C LYS A 87 11.34 -19.63 -5.08
N LYS A 88 12.01 -18.90 -4.20
CA LYS A 88 13.09 -19.45 -3.37
C LYS A 88 12.49 -20.36 -2.29
N ILE A 89 13.11 -21.52 -2.12
CA ILE A 89 12.76 -22.48 -1.06
C ILE A 89 13.67 -22.20 0.15
N ASN A 90 13.17 -22.44 1.36
CA ASN A 90 13.89 -22.26 2.63
C ASN A 90 14.31 -20.80 2.91
N THR A 91 13.51 -19.84 2.50
CA THR A 91 13.66 -18.43 2.90
C THR A 91 12.66 -18.08 3.99
N ILE A 92 13.06 -17.21 4.89
CA ILE A 92 12.18 -16.72 5.97
C ILE A 92 11.45 -15.47 5.45
N LEU A 93 10.13 -15.50 5.57
CA LEU A 93 9.29 -14.35 5.31
C LEU A 93 9.04 -13.59 6.61
N PHE A 94 9.50 -12.35 6.66
CA PHE A 94 9.23 -11.44 7.76
C PHE A 94 8.06 -10.51 7.41
N VAL A 95 7.19 -10.30 8.37
CA VAL A 95 6.09 -9.34 8.30
C VAL A 95 6.12 -8.52 9.58
N SER A 96 6.51 -7.26 9.48
CA SER A 96 6.55 -6.32 10.61
C SER A 96 5.36 -5.38 10.56
N ILE A 97 4.52 -5.40 11.59
CA ILE A 97 3.43 -4.45 11.77
C ILE A 97 3.97 -3.30 12.60
N LEU A 98 3.98 -2.10 12.02
CA LEU A 98 4.62 -0.92 12.59
C LEU A 98 3.58 -0.01 13.26
N GLU A 99 4.03 1.02 13.96
CA GLU A 99 3.14 1.98 14.61
C GLU A 99 2.18 2.65 13.61
N PRO A 100 0.89 2.75 13.93
CA PRO A 100 -0.07 3.39 13.05
C PRO A 100 0.24 4.88 12.87
N ILE A 101 -0.03 5.38 11.67
CA ILE A 101 0.01 6.80 11.35
C ILE A 101 -1.42 7.33 11.43
N GLU A 102 -1.68 8.17 12.42
CA GLU A 102 -2.99 8.77 12.63
C GLU A 102 -3.35 9.75 11.50
N PRO A 103 -4.64 9.97 11.21
CA PRO A 103 -5.07 10.94 10.22
C PRO A 103 -4.71 12.38 10.63
N GLY A 104 -4.60 13.27 9.64
CA GLY A 104 -4.36 14.70 9.86
C GLY A 104 -3.05 15.24 9.29
N LEU A 105 -2.15 14.38 8.81
CA LEU A 105 -0.96 14.84 8.11
C LEU A 105 -1.30 15.26 6.67
N LYS A 106 -0.56 16.23 6.13
CA LYS A 106 -0.59 16.54 4.71
C LYS A 106 -0.03 15.35 3.91
N LYS A 107 -0.57 15.10 2.73
CA LYS A 107 -0.23 13.94 1.88
C LYS A 107 1.26 13.79 1.60
N GLU A 108 2.00 14.90 1.44
CA GLU A 108 3.44 14.88 1.20
C GLU A 108 4.22 14.42 2.45
N ILE A 109 3.84 14.92 3.62
CA ILE A 109 4.42 14.55 4.91
C ILE A 109 4.11 13.09 5.24
N PHE A 110 2.86 12.70 5.04
CA PHE A 110 2.42 11.33 5.23
C PHE A 110 3.22 10.35 4.34
N LEU A 111 3.32 10.64 3.05
CA LEU A 111 4.01 9.77 2.10
C LEU A 111 5.47 9.56 2.49
N LYS A 112 6.17 10.65 2.85
CA LYS A 112 7.56 10.60 3.29
C LYS A 112 7.72 9.82 4.61
N LYS A 113 6.81 10.04 5.57
CA LYS A 113 6.81 9.31 6.83
C LYS A 113 6.60 7.82 6.61
N LEU A 114 5.59 7.45 5.81
CA LEU A 114 5.28 6.06 5.47
C LEU A 114 6.47 5.37 4.81
N GLU A 115 7.08 6.02 3.82
CA GLU A 115 8.23 5.53 3.08
C GLU A 115 9.43 5.30 4.00
N ASN A 116 9.79 6.29 4.81
CA ASN A 116 10.89 6.18 5.76
C ASN A 116 10.64 5.07 6.79
N THR A 117 9.42 4.97 7.32
CA THR A 117 9.06 3.96 8.33
C THR A 117 9.21 2.55 7.77
N ILE A 118 8.69 2.28 6.58
CA ILE A 118 8.75 0.95 5.96
C ILE A 118 10.18 0.61 5.53
N TYR A 119 10.90 1.54 4.92
CA TYR A 119 12.26 1.27 4.44
C TYR A 119 13.26 1.11 5.57
N SER A 120 13.16 1.89 6.65
CA SER A 120 13.98 1.69 7.84
C SER A 120 13.78 0.31 8.46
N GLU A 121 12.55 -0.17 8.51
CA GLU A 121 12.27 -1.51 9.03
C GLU A 121 12.82 -2.60 8.11
N LEU A 122 12.70 -2.45 6.79
CA LEU A 122 13.31 -3.40 5.84
C LEU A 122 14.83 -3.46 5.97
N ASP A 123 15.50 -2.34 6.29
CA ASP A 123 16.93 -2.31 6.56
C ASP A 123 17.29 -3.08 7.85
N ASN A 124 16.42 -3.06 8.85
CA ASN A 124 16.58 -3.84 10.08
C ASN A 124 16.33 -5.35 9.88
N LEU A 125 15.50 -5.72 8.90
CA LEU A 125 15.16 -7.11 8.59
C LEU A 125 16.17 -7.79 7.64
N SER A 126 17.06 -7.03 7.03
CA SER A 126 18.06 -7.56 6.09
C SER A 126 19.36 -8.01 6.75
#